data_afaf28ee061f3fee1d3181ae69a02d79
#
_entry.id   afaf28ee061f3fee1d3181ae69a02d79
#
_cell.length_a   1.000
_cell.length_b   1.000
_cell.length_c   1.000
_cell.angle_alpha   90.00
_cell.angle_beta   90.00
_cell.angle_gamma   90.00
#
_symmetry.space_group_name_H-M   'P 1'
#
loop_
_entity.id
_entity.type
_entity.pdbx_description
1 polymer ?
#
loop_
_entity_poly.entity_id
_entity_poly.type
_entity_poly.pdbx_seq_one_letter_code
_entity_poly.pdbx_strand_id
1 'polypeptide(L)'
;MDLSFLIKTGASGLAIALLVALAAWARIARPTPELDEAAVRDILAFEFPGVQAAACWIAADGRGAILRAGDEAFIVYRIGDGYVARSAPWALLAKAAPKNGAIDLRLADVGAPRARFKLGEGGAWPPAFEAAA
;
A
#
# COMPACT_ATOMS: atom_id res chain seq x y z
N MET A 1 18.03 46.24 -17.15
CA MET A 1 18.45 44.83 -16.97
C MET A 1 19.65 44.55 -17.88
N ASP A 2 20.68 44.05 -17.29
CA ASP A 2 21.88 43.68 -17.99
C ASP A 2 21.68 42.40 -18.79
N LEU A 3 22.22 42.32 -20.00
CA LEU A 3 22.13 41.15 -20.86
C LEU A 3 22.71 39.89 -20.17
N SER A 4 23.80 40.07 -19.43
CA SER A 4 24.41 38.96 -18.68
C SER A 4 23.48 38.38 -17.59
N PHE A 5 22.67 39.23 -16.96
CA PHE A 5 21.66 38.78 -15.98
C PHE A 5 20.57 37.97 -16.68
N LEU A 6 20.09 38.41 -17.84
CA LEU A 6 19.08 37.65 -18.60
C LEU A 6 19.61 36.30 -19.06
N ILE A 7 20.85 36.24 -19.52
CA ILE A 7 21.48 34.99 -19.95
C ILE A 7 21.62 34.03 -18.77
N LYS A 8 22.09 34.49 -17.60
CA LYS A 8 22.24 33.63 -16.39
C LYS A 8 20.90 33.14 -15.89
N THR A 9 19.88 34.02 -15.86
CA THR A 9 18.53 33.61 -15.43
C THR A 9 17.91 32.61 -16.38
N GLY A 10 18.07 32.83 -17.70
CA GLY A 10 17.58 31.89 -18.71
C GLY A 10 18.28 30.54 -18.64
N ALA A 11 19.60 30.54 -18.43
CA ALA A 11 20.37 29.31 -18.29
C ALA A 11 19.94 28.52 -17.05
N SER A 12 19.70 29.17 -15.91
CA SER A 12 19.21 28.52 -14.70
C SER A 12 17.82 27.95 -14.88
N GLY A 13 16.91 28.71 -15.52
CA GLY A 13 15.56 28.21 -15.83
C GLY A 13 15.58 27.01 -16.74
N LEU A 14 16.44 27.02 -17.75
CA LEU A 14 16.62 25.89 -18.66
C LEU A 14 17.15 24.62 -17.92
N ALA A 15 18.13 24.82 -17.03
CA ALA A 15 18.69 23.72 -16.24
C ALA A 15 17.62 23.07 -15.35
N ILE A 16 16.79 23.88 -14.69
CA ILE A 16 15.69 23.36 -13.86
C ILE A 16 14.68 22.62 -14.73
N ALA A 17 14.29 23.17 -15.89
CA ALA A 17 13.36 22.52 -16.80
C ALA A 17 13.89 21.17 -17.30
N LEU A 18 15.18 21.07 -17.59
CA LEU A 18 15.82 19.83 -18.00
C LEU A 18 15.83 18.78 -16.88
N LEU A 19 16.09 19.19 -15.64
CA LEU A 19 16.03 18.29 -14.49
C LEU A 19 14.62 17.75 -14.26
N VAL A 20 13.61 18.61 -14.35
CA VAL A 20 12.20 18.19 -14.23
C VAL A 20 11.82 17.23 -15.36
N ALA A 21 12.20 17.54 -16.58
CA ALA A 21 11.94 16.70 -17.74
C ALA A 21 12.64 15.33 -17.61
N LEU A 22 13.89 15.33 -17.12
CA LEU A 22 14.65 14.09 -16.89
C LEU A 22 14.01 13.24 -15.80
N ALA A 23 13.58 13.84 -14.70
CA ALA A 23 12.87 13.15 -13.62
C ALA A 23 11.55 12.52 -14.11
N ALA A 24 10.80 13.27 -14.91
CA ALA A 24 9.57 12.78 -15.52
C ALA A 24 9.86 11.63 -16.51
N TRP A 25 10.89 11.78 -17.32
CA TRP A 25 11.29 10.76 -18.28
C TRP A 25 11.78 9.48 -17.57
N ALA A 26 12.58 9.62 -16.54
CA ALA A 26 13.07 8.49 -15.74
C ALA A 26 11.97 7.85 -14.88
N ARG A 27 10.80 8.46 -14.83
CA ARG A 27 9.63 8.00 -14.05
C ARG A 27 9.95 7.81 -12.57
N ILE A 28 10.73 8.72 -12.01
CA ILE A 28 11.07 8.70 -10.58
C ILE A 28 9.81 8.80 -9.73
N ALA A 29 8.84 9.61 -10.17
CA ALA A 29 7.54 9.76 -9.51
C ALA A 29 6.49 8.81 -10.11
N ARG A 30 6.75 7.52 -10.12
CA ARG A 30 5.75 6.53 -10.55
C ARG A 30 4.64 6.41 -9.52
N PRO A 31 3.38 6.32 -9.95
CA PRO A 31 2.32 5.95 -9.02
C PRO A 31 2.60 4.55 -8.47
N THR A 32 2.30 4.35 -7.17
CA THR A 32 2.43 3.04 -6.54
C THR A 32 1.47 2.07 -7.22
N PRO A 33 1.93 0.92 -7.72
CA PRO A 33 1.05 -0.04 -8.37
C PRO A 33 0.06 -0.62 -7.37
N GLU A 34 -1.10 -1.03 -7.87
CA GLU A 34 -2.07 -1.77 -7.08
C GLU A 34 -1.51 -3.16 -6.73
N LEU A 35 -1.94 -3.67 -5.56
CA LEU A 35 -1.54 -4.99 -5.12
C LEU A 35 -2.20 -6.08 -5.96
N ASP A 36 -1.41 -7.10 -6.31
CA ASP A 36 -1.90 -8.38 -6.77
C ASP A 36 -1.44 -9.48 -5.80
N GLU A 37 -1.91 -10.70 -5.99
CA GLU A 37 -1.59 -11.81 -5.09
C GLU A 37 -0.09 -12.09 -5.04
N ALA A 38 0.60 -12.03 -6.16
CA ALA A 38 2.05 -12.25 -6.21
C ALA A 38 2.81 -11.19 -5.43
N ALA A 39 2.45 -9.92 -5.61
CA ALA A 39 3.07 -8.81 -4.88
C ALA A 39 2.83 -8.91 -3.38
N VAL A 40 1.60 -9.26 -2.96
CA VAL A 40 1.25 -9.44 -1.55
C VAL A 40 2.07 -10.57 -0.91
N ARG A 41 2.19 -11.71 -1.60
CA ARG A 41 2.97 -12.83 -1.11
C ARG A 41 4.47 -12.53 -1.02
N ASP A 42 5.00 -11.75 -1.96
CA ASP A 42 6.39 -11.29 -1.93
C ASP A 42 6.65 -10.37 -0.74
N ILE A 43 5.75 -9.43 -0.47
CA ILE A 43 5.85 -8.54 0.68
C ILE A 43 5.81 -9.32 1.98
N LEU A 44 4.89 -10.29 2.09
CA LEU A 44 4.77 -11.13 3.26
C LEU A 44 6.04 -11.96 3.47
N ALA A 45 6.59 -12.55 2.43
CA ALA A 45 7.81 -13.36 2.51
C ALA A 45 9.01 -12.53 2.94
N PHE A 46 9.05 -11.26 2.57
CA PHE A 46 10.11 -10.35 2.98
C PHE A 46 9.99 -9.93 4.45
N GLU A 47 8.79 -9.54 4.88
CA GLU A 47 8.54 -9.04 6.24
C GLU A 47 8.43 -10.17 7.27
N PHE A 48 7.86 -11.30 6.90
CA PHE A 48 7.63 -12.44 7.77
C PHE A 48 8.12 -13.74 7.09
N PRO A 49 9.45 -13.96 7.04
CA PRO A 49 10.01 -15.16 6.42
C PRO A 49 9.51 -16.43 7.12
N GLY A 50 9.15 -17.44 6.37
CA GLY A 50 8.70 -18.72 6.88
C GLY A 50 7.20 -18.82 7.17
N VAL A 51 6.45 -17.74 7.05
CA VAL A 51 4.98 -17.77 7.16
C VAL A 51 4.37 -18.23 5.84
N GLN A 52 3.54 -19.26 5.93
CA GLN A 52 2.74 -19.73 4.79
C GLN A 52 1.28 -19.37 5.04
N ALA A 53 0.80 -18.38 4.34
CA ALA A 53 -0.60 -17.98 4.41
C ALA A 53 -1.43 -18.88 3.49
N ALA A 54 -2.48 -19.47 4.06
CA ALA A 54 -3.37 -20.38 3.34
C ALA A 54 -4.29 -19.61 2.38
N ALA A 55 -4.69 -18.39 2.74
CA ALA A 55 -5.66 -17.61 1.99
C ALA A 55 -5.21 -16.15 1.87
N CYS A 56 -5.54 -15.52 0.74
CA CYS A 56 -5.23 -14.13 0.45
C CYS A 56 -6.49 -13.42 -0.06
N TRP A 57 -6.75 -12.25 0.48
CA TRP A 57 -7.82 -11.38 0.03
C TRP A 57 -7.23 -10.00 -0.28
N ILE A 58 -7.61 -9.42 -1.41
CA ILE A 58 -7.13 -8.11 -1.85
C ILE A 58 -8.30 -7.13 -1.83
N ALA A 59 -8.09 -5.95 -1.26
CA ALA A 59 -9.08 -4.89 -1.21
C ALA A 59 -9.49 -4.41 -2.61
N ALA A 60 -10.73 -3.93 -2.73
CA ALA A 60 -11.26 -3.48 -4.02
C ALA A 60 -10.46 -2.34 -4.65
N ASP A 61 -9.81 -1.50 -3.83
CA ASP A 61 -8.96 -0.41 -4.32
C ASP A 61 -7.51 -0.82 -4.61
N GLY A 62 -7.16 -2.08 -4.40
CA GLY A 62 -5.79 -2.56 -4.58
C GLY A 62 -4.76 -1.99 -3.60
N ARG A 63 -5.21 -1.31 -2.54
CA ARG A 63 -4.32 -0.63 -1.57
C ARG A 63 -4.15 -1.37 -0.27
N GLY A 64 -4.76 -2.52 -0.14
CA GLY A 64 -4.66 -3.34 1.04
C GLY A 64 -4.94 -4.79 0.73
N ALA A 65 -4.41 -5.67 1.56
CA ALA A 65 -4.66 -7.11 1.46
C ALA A 65 -4.63 -7.73 2.84
N ILE A 66 -5.32 -8.83 3.00
CA ILE A 66 -5.31 -9.62 4.23
C ILE A 66 -4.97 -11.04 3.86
N LEU A 67 -4.01 -11.60 4.61
CA LEU A 67 -3.67 -13.01 4.53
C LEU A 67 -3.95 -13.63 5.88
N ARG A 68 -4.41 -14.86 5.89
CA ARG A 68 -4.71 -15.59 7.12
C ARG A 68 -3.85 -16.84 7.21
N ALA A 69 -3.20 -17.01 8.35
CA ALA A 69 -2.48 -18.22 8.71
C ALA A 69 -2.93 -18.67 10.09
N GLY A 70 -3.87 -19.61 10.15
CA GLY A 70 -4.48 -20.04 11.41
C GLY A 70 -5.27 -18.92 12.09
N ASP A 71 -4.92 -18.60 13.33
CA ASP A 71 -5.54 -17.52 14.12
C ASP A 71 -4.85 -16.17 13.95
N GLU A 72 -3.79 -16.12 13.17
CA GLU A 72 -3.06 -14.90 12.85
C GLU A 72 -3.49 -14.34 11.50
N ALA A 73 -3.64 -13.03 11.45
CA ALA A 73 -3.86 -12.30 10.21
C ALA A 73 -2.64 -11.44 9.90
N PHE A 74 -2.30 -11.38 8.63
CA PHE A 74 -1.26 -10.51 8.13
C PHE A 74 -1.92 -9.46 7.24
N ILE A 75 -1.70 -8.20 7.56
CA ILE A 75 -2.33 -7.09 6.87
C ILE A 75 -1.26 -6.37 6.09
N VAL A 76 -1.42 -6.33 4.77
CA VAL A 76 -0.57 -5.55 3.87
C VAL A 76 -1.35 -4.32 3.47
N TYR A 77 -0.77 -3.15 3.71
CA TYR A 77 -1.45 -1.89 3.43
C TYR A 77 -0.48 -0.81 3.00
N ARG A 78 -1.01 0.20 2.34
CA ARG A 78 -0.22 1.28 1.78
C ARG A 78 0.12 2.32 2.84
N ILE A 79 1.41 2.68 2.90
CA ILE A 79 1.89 3.85 3.65
C ILE A 79 2.73 4.69 2.69
N GLY A 80 2.32 5.93 2.46
CA GLY A 80 2.99 6.78 1.51
C GLY A 80 2.96 6.19 0.10
N ASP A 81 4.12 5.97 -0.48
CA ASP A 81 4.31 5.39 -1.80
C ASP A 81 4.74 3.91 -1.78
N GLY A 82 4.69 3.29 -0.61
CA GLY A 82 5.06 1.89 -0.41
C GLY A 82 4.00 1.09 0.32
N TYR A 83 4.32 -0.18 0.55
CA TYR A 83 3.47 -1.11 1.30
C TYR A 83 4.23 -1.66 2.49
N VAL A 84 3.51 -1.91 3.57
CA VAL A 84 4.02 -2.57 4.76
C VAL A 84 3.13 -3.75 5.13
N ALA A 85 3.71 -4.76 5.79
CA ALA A 85 2.97 -5.89 6.31
C ALA A 85 3.06 -5.90 7.85
N ARG A 86 1.94 -6.13 8.49
CA ARG A 86 1.86 -6.25 9.95
C ARG A 86 1.00 -7.45 10.32
N SER A 87 1.32 -8.07 11.46
CA SER A 87 0.53 -9.18 11.99
C SER A 87 -0.43 -8.69 13.06
N ALA A 88 -1.58 -9.34 13.14
CA ALA A 88 -2.58 -9.09 14.18
C ALA A 88 -3.39 -10.36 14.41
N PRO A 89 -3.98 -10.54 15.61
CA PRO A 89 -4.90 -11.66 15.82
C PRO A 89 -6.11 -11.53 14.89
N TRP A 90 -6.55 -12.65 14.33
CA TRP A 90 -7.75 -12.67 13.49
C TRP A 90 -8.98 -12.09 14.21
N ALA A 91 -9.07 -12.34 15.52
CA ALA A 91 -10.16 -11.82 16.34
C ALA A 91 -10.24 -10.29 16.32
N LEU A 92 -9.11 -9.60 16.18
CA LEU A 92 -9.08 -8.14 16.06
C LEU A 92 -9.76 -7.67 14.77
N LEU A 93 -9.50 -8.36 13.67
CA LEU A 93 -10.12 -8.05 12.40
C LEU A 93 -11.61 -8.37 12.41
N ALA A 94 -11.99 -9.49 13.00
CA ALA A 94 -13.39 -9.91 13.09
C ALA A 94 -14.26 -8.93 13.89
N LYS A 95 -13.67 -8.22 14.85
CA LYS A 95 -14.38 -7.23 15.67
C LYS A 95 -14.50 -5.86 15.00
N ALA A 96 -13.72 -5.59 13.97
CA ALA A 96 -13.79 -4.31 13.28
C ALA A 96 -15.09 -4.19 12.50
N ALA A 97 -15.67 -2.99 12.50
CA ALA A 97 -16.91 -2.72 11.78
C ALA A 97 -16.63 -1.87 10.55
N PRO A 98 -16.98 -2.32 9.34
CA PRO A 98 -16.83 -1.50 8.15
C PRO A 98 -17.80 -0.31 8.20
N LYS A 99 -17.34 0.81 7.65
CA LYS A 99 -18.11 2.04 7.57
C LYS A 99 -17.99 2.63 6.17
N ASN A 100 -19.11 2.91 5.54
CA ASN A 100 -19.15 3.49 4.18
C ASN A 100 -18.37 2.66 3.14
N GLY A 101 -18.43 1.34 3.23
CA GLY A 101 -17.73 0.45 2.30
C GLY A 101 -16.22 0.39 2.48
N ALA A 102 -15.71 0.92 3.58
CA ALA A 102 -14.28 0.88 3.92
C ALA A 102 -14.07 0.34 5.32
N ILE A 103 -12.91 -0.21 5.57
CA ILE A 103 -12.48 -0.67 6.89
C ILE A 103 -11.31 0.18 7.37
N ASP A 104 -11.30 0.51 8.64
CA ASP A 104 -10.19 1.21 9.32
C ASP A 104 -9.76 0.35 10.50
N LEU A 105 -8.60 -0.27 10.37
CA LEU A 105 -8.04 -1.14 11.39
C LEU A 105 -7.00 -0.39 12.20
N ARG A 106 -7.13 -0.43 13.51
CA ARG A 106 -6.11 0.08 14.42
C ARG A 106 -5.16 -1.03 14.78
N LEU A 107 -3.89 -0.82 14.46
CA LEU A 107 -2.83 -1.76 14.73
C LEU A 107 -1.95 -1.25 15.87
N ALA A 108 -1.40 -2.16 16.66
CA ALA A 108 -0.48 -1.83 17.73
C ALA A 108 0.93 -1.56 17.18
N ASP A 109 1.05 -0.60 16.29
CA ASP A 109 2.30 -0.21 15.65
C ASP A 109 2.44 1.31 15.69
N VAL A 110 3.55 1.79 16.24
CA VAL A 110 3.81 3.23 16.40
C VAL A 110 4.04 3.93 15.07
N GLY A 111 4.69 3.24 14.12
CA GLY A 111 4.99 3.81 12.81
C GLY A 111 3.83 3.76 11.83
N ALA A 112 2.91 2.82 12.03
CA ALA A 112 1.81 2.56 11.11
C ALA A 112 0.56 2.11 11.86
N PRO A 113 -0.07 3.01 12.66
CA PRO A 113 -1.13 2.60 13.60
C PRO A 113 -2.47 2.29 12.95
N ARG A 114 -2.66 2.65 11.68
CA ARG A 114 -3.94 2.46 10.99
C ARG A 114 -3.75 1.87 9.61
N ALA A 115 -4.54 0.82 9.34
CA ALA A 115 -4.71 0.28 7.99
C ALA A 115 -6.11 0.64 7.50
N ARG A 116 -6.19 1.31 6.37
CA ARG A 116 -7.46 1.71 5.76
C ARG A 116 -7.50 1.29 4.31
N PHE A 117 -8.57 0.60 3.92
CA PHE A 117 -8.78 0.18 2.53
C PHE A 117 -10.28 -0.02 2.26
N LYS A 118 -10.64 -0.06 0.99
CA LYS A 118 -12.03 -0.21 0.54
C LYS A 118 -12.39 -1.66 0.36
N LEU A 119 -13.58 -2.04 0.82
CA LEU A 119 -14.10 -3.39 0.68
C LEU A 119 -14.78 -3.65 -0.67
N GLY A 120 -15.18 -2.59 -1.38
CA GLY A 120 -16.01 -2.69 -2.58
C GLY A 120 -17.50 -2.76 -2.26
N GLU A 121 -18.33 -2.67 -3.30
CA GLU A 121 -19.78 -2.77 -3.17
C GLU A 121 -20.17 -4.21 -2.79
N GLY A 122 -20.94 -4.34 -1.73
CA GLY A 122 -21.41 -5.64 -1.25
C GLY A 122 -20.33 -6.51 -0.62
N GLY A 123 -19.15 -5.95 -0.34
CA GLY A 123 -18.08 -6.69 0.31
C GLY A 123 -18.42 -7.07 1.75
N ALA A 124 -18.34 -8.35 2.07
CA ALA A 124 -18.57 -8.85 3.42
C ALA A 124 -17.32 -8.64 4.28
N TRP A 125 -17.53 -8.33 5.54
CA TRP A 125 -16.44 -8.26 6.52
C TRP A 125 -16.75 -9.18 7.71
N PRO A 126 -15.81 -9.96 8.24
CA PRO A 126 -14.47 -10.18 7.66
C PRO A 126 -14.53 -10.90 6.31
N PRO A 127 -13.46 -10.80 5.47
CA PRO A 127 -13.45 -11.48 4.20
C PRO A 127 -13.65 -12.99 4.38
N ALA A 128 -14.56 -13.56 3.58
CA ALA A 128 -14.68 -14.99 3.51
C ALA A 128 -13.52 -15.51 2.68
N PHE A 129 -12.51 -16.02 3.34
CA PHE A 129 -11.50 -16.82 2.65
C PHE A 129 -12.16 -18.13 2.25
N GLU A 130 -12.11 -18.46 0.96
CA GLU A 130 -12.46 -19.79 0.53
C GLU A 130 -11.63 -20.76 1.37
N ALA A 131 -12.30 -21.75 1.94
CA ALA A 131 -11.62 -22.74 2.74
C ALA A 131 -10.50 -23.33 1.89
N ALA A 132 -9.28 -22.90 2.15
CA ALA A 132 -8.12 -23.56 1.59
C ALA A 132 -8.13 -24.98 2.12
N ALA A 133 -8.44 -25.88 1.24
CA ALA A 133 -8.43 -27.28 1.57
C ALA A 133 -7.04 -27.70 2.06
#